data_8c8034f0175aeac491c8d05541004a18
#
_entry.id   8c8034f0175aeac491c8d05541004a18
#
_cell.length_a   1.000
_cell.length_b   1.000
_cell.length_c   1.000
_cell.angle_alpha   90.00
_cell.angle_beta   90.00
_cell.angle_gamma   90.00
#
_symmetry.space_group_name_H-M   'P 1'
#
loop_
_entity.id
_entity.type
_entity.pdbx_description
1 polymer ?
#
loop_
_entity_poly.entity_id
_entity_poly.type
_entity_poly.pdbx_seq_one_letter_code
_entity_poly.pdbx_strand_id
1 'polypeptide(L)'
;DRVLDDFSVIEGGQPYEVVGTDAQYPMRPHTTVSTIVTEHQAIATVLNSEGRGNGLLNRSEVSKAAIGELGDGEQADAVTNVATDGNGVSLVRAPAGSGKTRLCRTLASCYSEAGWNVVGLAPSAAAAEILHQEAEIERSSTLTKLLVENEHEAGPMRDYRLDRQTLVILDEASLASTAHAHVDLPRVAY
;
A
#
# COMPACT_ATOMS: atom_id res chain seq x y z
N ASP A 1 -5.16 -18.81 33.12
CA ASP A 1 -6.26 -19.43 32.40
C ASP A 1 -7.14 -18.46 31.58
N ARG A 2 -6.62 -17.29 31.20
CA ARG A 2 -7.35 -16.31 30.35
C ARG A 2 -6.65 -15.93 29.07
N VAL A 3 -5.56 -16.59 28.71
CA VAL A 3 -4.74 -16.25 27.52
C VAL A 3 -5.06 -17.15 26.32
N LEU A 4 -5.87 -18.18 26.49
CA LEU A 4 -6.16 -19.16 25.42
C LEU A 4 -7.51 -18.93 24.69
N ASP A 5 -8.35 -18.02 25.16
CA ASP A 5 -9.68 -17.81 24.56
C ASP A 5 -9.67 -16.92 23.30
N ASP A 6 -8.56 -16.21 23.02
CA ASP A 6 -8.43 -15.35 21.83
C ASP A 6 -7.83 -16.06 20.61
N PHE A 7 -7.41 -17.31 20.75
CA PHE A 7 -6.83 -18.10 19.64
C PHE A 7 -7.79 -19.20 19.16
N SER A 8 -8.98 -18.84 18.73
CA SER A 8 -9.77 -19.76 17.92
C SER A 8 -9.11 -19.87 16.55
N VAL A 9 -8.37 -20.98 16.34
CA VAL A 9 -7.75 -21.33 15.07
C VAL A 9 -8.82 -21.96 14.19
N ILE A 10 -9.04 -21.39 13.02
CA ILE A 10 -9.90 -22.00 11.99
C ILE A 10 -9.03 -22.82 11.04
N GLU A 11 -9.32 -24.11 10.96
CA GLU A 11 -8.77 -24.98 9.94
C GLU A 11 -9.47 -24.66 8.60
N GLY A 12 -8.75 -24.05 7.66
CA GLY A 12 -9.31 -23.60 6.39
C GLY A 12 -8.66 -24.26 5.18
N GLY A 13 -9.46 -24.47 4.16
CA GLY A 13 -8.98 -24.83 2.82
C GLY A 13 -8.61 -26.29 2.59
N GLN A 14 -8.29 -26.59 1.33
CA GLN A 14 -7.74 -27.87 0.91
C GLN A 14 -6.28 -27.99 1.37
N PRO A 15 -5.82 -29.19 1.76
CA PRO A 15 -4.40 -29.42 2.05
C PRO A 15 -3.55 -29.04 0.84
N TYR A 16 -2.42 -28.37 1.07
CA TYR A 16 -1.44 -28.10 0.01
C TYR A 16 -0.12 -28.81 0.32
N GLU A 17 0.56 -29.24 -0.72
CA GLU A 17 1.90 -29.80 -0.60
C GLU A 17 2.93 -28.66 -0.65
N VAL A 18 3.82 -28.63 0.33
CA VAL A 18 4.99 -27.74 0.31
C VAL A 18 6.06 -28.41 -0.55
N VAL A 19 6.29 -27.89 -1.74
CA VAL A 19 7.31 -28.42 -2.65
C VAL A 19 8.70 -28.22 -2.02
N GLY A 20 9.41 -29.34 -1.81
CA GLY A 20 10.80 -29.33 -1.34
C GLY A 20 11.01 -29.61 0.15
N THR A 21 9.97 -30.02 0.88
CA THR A 21 10.12 -30.52 2.26
C THR A 21 9.79 -32.01 2.29
N ASP A 22 10.60 -32.81 3.04
CA ASP A 22 10.32 -34.22 3.36
C ASP A 22 9.14 -34.38 4.35
N ALA A 23 8.22 -33.42 4.38
CA ALA A 23 7.09 -33.46 5.28
C ALA A 23 6.08 -34.54 4.86
N GLN A 24 6.03 -35.60 5.62
CA GLN A 24 5.09 -36.73 5.43
C GLN A 24 3.63 -36.39 5.75
N TYR A 25 3.33 -35.15 6.15
CA TYR A 25 2.00 -34.72 6.55
C TYR A 25 1.51 -33.56 5.68
N PRO A 26 0.29 -33.66 5.12
CA PRO A 26 -0.31 -32.56 4.40
C PRO A 26 -0.48 -31.37 5.36
N MET A 27 0.16 -30.24 5.05
CA MET A 27 -0.04 -29.00 5.79
C MET A 27 -1.36 -28.37 5.39
N ARG A 28 -2.21 -28.11 6.38
CA ARG A 28 -3.44 -27.35 6.16
C ARG A 28 -3.21 -25.90 6.57
N PRO A 29 -3.70 -24.93 5.81
CA PRO A 29 -3.60 -23.54 6.22
C PRO A 29 -4.43 -23.32 7.49
N HIS A 30 -3.82 -22.72 8.49
CA HIS A 30 -4.49 -22.32 9.70
C HIS A 30 -4.47 -20.78 9.81
N THR A 31 -5.56 -20.21 10.24
CA THR A 31 -5.66 -18.77 10.54
C THR A 31 -6.50 -18.56 11.78
N THR A 32 -6.43 -17.39 12.36
CA THR A 32 -7.24 -17.02 13.53
C THR A 32 -8.51 -16.28 13.11
N VAL A 33 -9.54 -16.30 13.95
CA VAL A 33 -10.76 -15.52 13.71
C VAL A 33 -10.42 -14.04 13.59
N SER A 34 -9.52 -13.53 14.44
CA SER A 34 -9.08 -12.14 14.38
C SER A 34 -8.45 -11.78 13.03
N THR A 35 -7.62 -12.65 12.46
CA THR A 35 -7.05 -12.44 11.12
C THR A 35 -8.13 -12.33 10.05
N ILE A 36 -9.12 -13.24 10.06
CA ILE A 36 -10.23 -13.21 9.10
C ILE A 36 -11.05 -11.92 9.24
N VAL A 37 -11.33 -11.50 10.46
CA VAL A 37 -12.07 -10.24 10.71
C VAL A 37 -11.28 -9.05 10.17
N THR A 38 -9.97 -9.00 10.43
CA THR A 38 -9.07 -7.95 9.93
C THR A 38 -9.06 -7.90 8.41
N GLU A 39 -8.93 -9.05 7.75
CA GLU A 39 -8.95 -9.14 6.28
C GLU A 39 -10.29 -8.66 5.71
N HIS A 40 -11.42 -9.08 6.29
CA HIS A 40 -12.74 -8.61 5.86
C HIS A 40 -12.92 -7.10 6.04
N GLN A 41 -12.43 -6.53 7.14
CA GLN A 41 -12.49 -5.09 7.38
C GLN A 41 -11.63 -4.32 6.37
N ALA A 42 -10.42 -4.81 6.06
CA ALA A 42 -9.56 -4.22 5.05
C ALA A 42 -10.23 -4.23 3.67
N ILE A 43 -10.79 -5.37 3.25
CA ILE A 43 -11.54 -5.48 1.98
C ILE A 43 -12.73 -4.52 1.98
N ALA A 44 -13.51 -4.45 3.06
CA ALA A 44 -14.66 -3.55 3.16
C ALA A 44 -14.23 -2.07 3.05
N THR A 45 -13.10 -1.69 3.65
CA THR A 45 -12.53 -0.33 3.55
C THR A 45 -12.19 0.01 2.10
N VAL A 46 -11.51 -0.89 1.39
CA VAL A 46 -11.18 -0.71 -0.04
C VAL A 46 -12.45 -0.54 -0.87
N LEU A 47 -13.40 -1.49 -0.78
CA LEU A 47 -14.65 -1.45 -1.55
C LEU A 47 -15.48 -0.20 -1.23
N ASN A 48 -15.51 0.21 0.04
CA ASN A 48 -16.21 1.43 0.44
C ASN A 48 -15.52 2.71 -0.05
N SER A 49 -14.28 2.66 -0.49
CA SER A 49 -13.55 3.82 -1.01
C SER A 49 -13.67 4.00 -2.53
N GLU A 50 -14.23 3.02 -3.23
CA GLU A 50 -14.39 3.06 -4.67
C GLU A 50 -15.31 4.20 -5.13
N GLY A 51 -14.89 4.92 -6.16
CA GLY A 51 -15.68 5.94 -6.84
C GLY A 51 -16.10 7.14 -5.98
N ARG A 52 -15.49 7.35 -4.81
CA ARG A 52 -15.82 8.49 -3.93
C ARG A 52 -15.23 9.83 -4.37
N GLY A 53 -14.51 9.85 -5.48
CA GLY A 53 -13.86 11.06 -5.98
C GLY A 53 -12.65 11.49 -5.15
N ASN A 54 -12.01 10.56 -4.45
CA ASN A 54 -10.82 10.84 -3.68
C ASN A 54 -9.63 11.16 -4.59
N GLY A 55 -8.94 12.26 -4.33
CA GLY A 55 -7.66 12.59 -4.94
C GLY A 55 -7.65 12.68 -6.46
N LEU A 56 -8.74 13.11 -7.07
CA LEU A 56 -8.83 13.29 -8.52
C LEU A 56 -7.93 14.42 -8.99
N LEU A 57 -7.04 14.10 -9.92
CA LEU A 57 -6.25 15.09 -10.66
C LEU A 57 -6.83 15.33 -12.06
N ASN A 58 -6.35 16.38 -12.72
CA ASN A 58 -6.74 16.67 -14.09
C ASN A 58 -6.15 15.62 -15.05
N ARG A 59 -7.02 14.85 -15.72
CA ARG A 59 -6.60 13.74 -16.59
C ARG A 59 -5.67 14.17 -17.71
N SER A 60 -5.91 15.33 -18.33
CA SER A 60 -5.08 15.77 -19.46
C SER A 60 -3.67 16.18 -19.02
N GLU A 61 -3.53 16.77 -17.86
CA GLU A 61 -2.25 17.17 -17.28
C GLU A 61 -1.45 15.95 -16.84
N VAL A 62 -2.08 15.04 -16.11
CA VAL A 62 -1.44 13.79 -15.67
C VAL A 62 -1.00 12.93 -16.85
N SER A 63 -1.87 12.74 -17.84
CA SER A 63 -1.53 11.94 -19.03
C SER A 63 -0.36 12.55 -19.81
N LYS A 64 -0.32 13.87 -19.95
CA LYS A 64 0.81 14.55 -20.61
C LYS A 64 2.10 14.38 -19.82
N ALA A 65 2.07 14.55 -18.51
CA ALA A 65 3.23 14.36 -17.64
C ALA A 65 3.72 12.90 -17.67
N ALA A 66 2.79 11.94 -17.53
CA ALA A 66 3.11 10.53 -17.54
C ALA A 66 3.72 10.07 -18.87
N ILE A 67 3.17 10.48 -19.99
CA ILE A 67 3.74 10.17 -21.31
C ILE A 67 5.12 10.82 -21.48
N GLY A 68 5.30 12.04 -21.00
CA GLY A 68 6.59 12.74 -21.05
C GLY A 68 7.70 12.01 -20.30
N GLU A 69 7.38 11.46 -19.14
CA GLU A 69 8.34 10.76 -18.27
C GLU A 69 8.51 9.27 -18.60
N LEU A 70 7.43 8.57 -18.90
CA LEU A 70 7.41 7.11 -19.03
C LEU A 70 7.39 6.64 -20.49
N GLY A 71 7.05 7.53 -21.43
CA GLY A 71 6.70 7.19 -22.79
C GLY A 71 5.22 6.78 -22.91
N ASP A 72 4.73 6.70 -24.14
CA ASP A 72 3.36 6.24 -24.42
C ASP A 72 3.28 4.73 -24.22
N GLY A 73 2.46 4.28 -23.28
CA GLY A 73 2.31 2.87 -22.97
C GLY A 73 1.67 2.58 -21.60
N GLU A 74 1.66 1.31 -21.22
CA GLU A 74 0.97 0.78 -20.03
C GLU A 74 1.33 1.49 -18.72
N GLN A 75 2.57 1.94 -18.56
CA GLN A 75 3.01 2.65 -17.35
C GLN A 75 2.38 4.05 -17.26
N ALA A 76 2.33 4.79 -18.36
CA ALA A 76 1.68 6.10 -18.40
C ALA A 76 0.17 5.99 -18.20
N ASP A 77 -0.43 4.94 -18.77
CA ASP A 77 -1.84 4.61 -18.55
C ASP A 77 -2.12 4.27 -17.09
N ALA A 78 -1.25 3.49 -16.44
CA ALA A 78 -1.38 3.14 -15.02
C ALA A 78 -1.33 4.39 -14.12
N VAL A 79 -0.36 5.29 -14.33
CA VAL A 79 -0.28 6.58 -13.59
C VAL A 79 -1.54 7.41 -13.83
N THR A 80 -1.97 7.52 -15.08
CA THR A 80 -3.16 8.30 -15.44
C THR A 80 -4.41 7.73 -14.77
N ASN A 81 -4.60 6.42 -14.81
CA ASN A 81 -5.74 5.76 -14.21
C ASN A 81 -5.76 5.93 -12.70
N VAL A 82 -4.64 5.63 -12.01
CA VAL A 82 -4.53 5.82 -10.55
C VAL A 82 -4.86 7.25 -10.16
N ALA A 83 -4.34 8.24 -10.87
CA ALA A 83 -4.57 9.65 -10.52
C ALA A 83 -5.99 10.16 -10.86
N THR A 84 -6.77 9.40 -11.64
CA THR A 84 -8.07 9.87 -12.14
C THR A 84 -9.24 8.89 -11.93
N ASP A 85 -9.04 7.76 -11.24
CA ASP A 85 -10.10 6.79 -10.95
C ASP A 85 -11.01 7.22 -9.79
N GLY A 86 -10.53 8.11 -8.92
CA GLY A 86 -11.28 8.61 -7.76
C GLY A 86 -11.46 7.58 -6.65
N ASN A 87 -10.72 6.47 -6.69
CA ASN A 87 -10.75 5.47 -5.64
C ASN A 87 -9.88 5.91 -4.45
N GLY A 88 -10.22 5.50 -3.23
CA GLY A 88 -9.38 5.76 -2.05
C GLY A 88 -8.14 4.87 -2.03
N VAL A 89 -8.22 3.69 -2.66
CA VAL A 89 -7.13 2.71 -2.77
C VAL A 89 -7.02 2.24 -4.21
N SER A 90 -5.83 2.28 -4.78
CA SER A 90 -5.53 1.77 -6.11
C SER A 90 -4.37 0.78 -6.05
N LEU A 91 -4.50 -0.38 -6.67
CA LEU A 91 -3.49 -1.44 -6.68
C LEU A 91 -2.81 -1.50 -8.05
N VAL A 92 -1.49 -1.35 -8.06
CA VAL A 92 -0.66 -1.47 -9.26
C VAL A 92 0.16 -2.76 -9.19
N ARG A 93 -0.14 -3.72 -10.07
CA ARG A 93 0.67 -4.93 -10.23
C ARG A 93 1.65 -4.76 -11.37
N ALA A 94 2.92 -4.96 -11.08
CA ALA A 94 3.97 -4.87 -12.09
C ALA A 94 5.03 -5.95 -11.84
N PRO A 95 5.53 -6.64 -12.89
CA PRO A 95 6.61 -7.60 -12.76
C PRO A 95 7.89 -6.98 -12.20
N ALA A 96 8.79 -7.81 -11.67
CA ALA A 96 10.12 -7.34 -11.28
C ALA A 96 10.85 -6.74 -12.50
N GLY A 97 11.53 -5.62 -12.29
CA GLY A 97 12.25 -4.92 -13.37
C GLY A 97 11.37 -4.16 -14.37
N SER A 98 10.05 -4.07 -14.16
CA SER A 98 9.12 -3.34 -15.04
C SER A 98 9.14 -1.82 -14.87
N GLY A 99 10.01 -1.26 -14.02
CA GLY A 99 10.09 0.19 -13.79
C GLY A 99 9.10 0.72 -12.76
N LYS A 100 8.68 -0.07 -11.78
CA LYS A 100 7.78 0.36 -10.68
C LYS A 100 8.24 1.65 -10.00
N THR A 101 9.54 1.76 -9.69
CA THR A 101 10.10 2.94 -9.02
C THR A 101 9.89 4.21 -9.85
N ARG A 102 10.07 4.09 -11.18
CA ARG A 102 9.85 5.20 -12.10
C ARG A 102 8.37 5.60 -12.18
N LEU A 103 7.47 4.62 -12.16
CA LEU A 103 6.03 4.84 -12.08
C LEU A 103 5.68 5.55 -10.76
N CYS A 104 6.20 5.09 -9.62
CA CYS A 104 6.00 5.73 -8.32
C CYS A 104 6.49 7.17 -8.31
N ARG A 105 7.67 7.44 -8.88
CA ARG A 105 8.21 8.80 -9.02
C ARG A 105 7.29 9.71 -9.84
N THR A 106 6.85 9.24 -11.00
CA THR A 106 5.96 10.02 -11.86
C THR A 106 4.62 10.32 -11.17
N LEU A 107 4.05 9.34 -10.48
CA LEU A 107 2.82 9.52 -9.70
C LEU A 107 3.04 10.54 -8.57
N ALA A 108 4.14 10.40 -7.81
CA ALA A 108 4.49 11.32 -6.74
C ALA A 108 4.65 12.76 -7.25
N SER A 109 5.33 12.97 -8.39
CA SER A 109 5.48 14.28 -9.02
C SER A 109 4.13 14.89 -9.37
N CYS A 110 3.24 14.14 -10.04
CA CYS A 110 1.91 14.64 -10.42
C CYS A 110 1.10 15.12 -9.21
N TYR A 111 1.15 14.37 -8.09
CA TYR A 111 0.44 14.77 -6.89
C TYR A 111 1.11 15.93 -6.16
N SER A 112 2.44 15.97 -6.09
CA SER A 112 3.19 17.07 -5.49
C SER A 112 2.96 18.36 -6.22
N GLU A 113 2.96 18.35 -7.56
CA GLU A 113 2.67 19.53 -8.40
C GLU A 113 1.23 20.03 -8.21
N ALA A 114 0.30 19.14 -7.90
CA ALA A 114 -1.08 19.47 -7.56
C ALA A 114 -1.25 19.92 -6.09
N GLY A 115 -0.15 20.06 -5.33
CA GLY A 115 -0.16 20.55 -3.94
C GLY A 115 -0.51 19.50 -2.90
N TRP A 116 -0.40 18.20 -3.23
CA TRP A 116 -0.61 17.11 -2.30
C TRP A 116 0.66 16.78 -1.52
N ASN A 117 0.48 16.37 -0.28
CA ASN A 117 1.55 15.71 0.46
C ASN A 117 1.74 14.28 -0.07
N VAL A 118 2.98 13.88 -0.31
CA VAL A 118 3.29 12.50 -0.75
C VAL A 118 4.14 11.82 0.31
N VAL A 119 3.74 10.61 0.70
CA VAL A 119 4.42 9.77 1.67
C VAL A 119 4.71 8.41 1.04
N GLY A 120 5.98 8.02 1.04
CA GLY A 120 6.43 6.70 0.63
C GLY A 120 6.53 5.76 1.83
N LEU A 121 5.93 4.58 1.73
CA LEU A 121 6.00 3.56 2.75
C LEU A 121 6.52 2.25 2.15
N ALA A 122 7.32 1.54 2.94
CA ALA A 122 7.81 0.23 2.57
C ALA A 122 7.89 -0.70 3.79
N PRO A 123 7.93 -2.03 3.62
CA PRO A 123 8.05 -2.97 4.74
C PRO A 123 9.44 -2.94 5.40
N SER A 124 10.48 -2.49 4.70
CA SER A 124 11.85 -2.42 5.21
C SER A 124 12.47 -1.04 5.05
N ALA A 125 13.47 -0.72 5.89
CA ALA A 125 14.21 0.54 5.80
C ALA A 125 14.97 0.67 4.46
N ALA A 126 15.51 -0.44 3.94
CA ALA A 126 16.20 -0.44 2.65
C ALA A 126 15.25 -0.11 1.49
N ALA A 127 14.03 -0.68 1.49
CA ALA A 127 13.03 -0.36 0.48
C ALA A 127 12.50 1.08 0.63
N ALA A 128 12.34 1.59 1.86
CA ALA A 128 11.99 2.99 2.09
C ALA A 128 13.07 3.95 1.58
N GLU A 129 14.34 3.59 1.71
CA GLU A 129 15.47 4.37 1.20
C GLU A 129 15.47 4.42 -0.35
N ILE A 130 15.10 3.31 -1.00
CA ILE A 130 14.91 3.28 -2.48
C ILE A 130 13.78 4.23 -2.90
N LEU A 131 12.65 4.24 -2.20
CA LEU A 131 11.57 5.19 -2.47
C LEU A 131 12.05 6.64 -2.30
N HIS A 132 12.87 6.91 -1.29
CA HIS A 132 13.43 8.24 -1.06
C HIS A 132 14.37 8.66 -2.18
N GLN A 133 15.35 7.81 -2.53
CA GLN A 133 16.42 8.18 -3.46
C GLN A 133 16.01 8.06 -4.93
N GLU A 134 15.32 6.98 -5.30
CA GLU A 134 15.03 6.69 -6.70
C GLU A 134 13.64 7.17 -7.14
N ALA A 135 12.63 7.11 -6.26
CA ALA A 135 11.31 7.66 -6.54
C ALA A 135 11.18 9.13 -6.12
N GLU A 136 12.24 9.73 -5.54
CA GLU A 136 12.29 11.14 -5.15
C GLU A 136 11.15 11.54 -4.18
N ILE A 137 10.73 10.59 -3.34
CA ILE A 137 9.71 10.84 -2.32
C ILE A 137 10.41 11.25 -1.03
N GLU A 138 10.48 12.55 -0.75
CA GLU A 138 11.21 13.08 0.41
C GLU A 138 10.77 12.47 1.75
N ARG A 139 9.47 12.24 1.90
CA ARG A 139 8.87 11.67 3.12
C ARG A 139 8.69 10.17 2.96
N SER A 140 9.79 9.41 3.03
CA SER A 140 9.76 7.95 2.94
C SER A 140 10.13 7.32 4.28
N SER A 141 9.42 6.24 4.66
CA SER A 141 9.63 5.54 5.93
C SER A 141 9.15 4.09 5.87
N THR A 142 9.39 3.35 6.95
CA THR A 142 8.78 2.03 7.09
C THR A 142 7.33 2.14 7.56
N LEU A 143 6.49 1.21 7.08
CA LEU A 143 5.10 1.11 7.52
C LEU A 143 5.01 0.96 9.05
N THR A 144 5.86 0.13 9.65
CA THR A 144 5.91 -0.06 11.11
C THR A 144 6.17 1.25 11.85
N LYS A 145 7.10 2.08 11.36
CA LYS A 145 7.39 3.37 12.00
C LYS A 145 6.18 4.30 11.96
N LEU A 146 5.50 4.40 10.80
CA LEU A 146 4.28 5.19 10.69
C LEU A 146 3.21 4.75 11.68
N LEU A 147 3.01 3.43 11.85
CA LEU A 147 2.00 2.88 12.76
C LEU A 147 2.30 3.22 14.22
N VAL A 148 3.56 3.00 14.64
CA VAL A 148 3.98 3.33 16.01
C VAL A 148 3.85 4.82 16.30
N GLU A 149 4.17 5.69 15.35
CA GLU A 149 4.02 7.14 15.52
C GLU A 149 2.55 7.60 15.58
N ASN A 150 1.66 6.95 14.84
CA ASN A 150 0.23 7.25 14.89
C ASN A 150 -0.46 6.74 16.18
N GLU A 151 0.02 5.67 16.81
CA GLU A 151 -0.47 5.20 18.10
C GLU A 151 -0.13 6.15 19.25
N HIS A 152 0.92 6.96 19.10
CA HIS A 152 1.37 7.91 20.10
C HIS A 152 0.90 9.34 19.74
N GLU A 153 -0.30 9.73 20.17
CA GLU A 153 -0.87 11.09 19.94
C GLU A 153 0.02 12.26 20.39
N ALA A 154 1.09 12.01 21.12
CA ALA A 154 1.96 13.01 21.75
C ALA A 154 3.43 12.97 21.31
N GLY A 155 3.78 12.31 20.21
CA GLY A 155 5.17 12.20 19.75
C GLY A 155 5.66 13.47 19.04
N PRO A 156 6.98 13.81 19.13
CA PRO A 156 7.57 14.99 18.50
C PRO A 156 7.66 14.93 16.97
N MET A 157 7.30 13.83 16.35
CA MET A 157 7.37 13.64 14.89
C MET A 157 6.01 13.89 14.21
N ARG A 158 5.67 15.16 14.06
CA ARG A 158 4.55 15.61 13.23
C ARG A 158 4.75 15.39 11.72
N ASP A 159 5.88 14.84 11.30
CA ASP A 159 6.29 14.77 9.90
C ASP A 159 5.47 13.76 9.08
N TYR A 160 4.81 12.79 9.73
CA TYR A 160 3.97 11.78 9.06
C TYR A 160 2.47 11.94 9.33
N ARG A 161 2.02 13.16 9.68
CA ARG A 161 0.59 13.39 9.79
C ARG A 161 -0.08 13.23 8.43
N LEU A 162 -0.93 12.22 8.34
CA LEU A 162 -1.74 11.95 7.15
C LEU A 162 -3.02 12.79 7.24
N ASP A 163 -3.30 13.55 6.21
CA ASP A 163 -4.52 14.34 6.07
C ASP A 163 -5.25 13.95 4.78
N ARG A 164 -6.38 14.61 4.52
CA ARG A 164 -7.19 14.31 3.33
C ARG A 164 -6.53 14.67 2.01
N GLN A 165 -5.44 15.41 2.03
CA GLN A 165 -4.66 15.82 0.88
C GLN A 165 -3.29 15.13 0.88
N THR A 166 -3.25 13.89 1.37
CA THR A 166 -2.05 13.06 1.39
C THR A 166 -2.22 11.85 0.48
N LEU A 167 -1.28 11.66 -0.43
CA LEU A 167 -1.09 10.42 -1.17
C LEU A 167 -0.09 9.55 -0.41
N VAL A 168 -0.46 8.32 -0.13
CA VAL A 168 0.46 7.30 0.38
C VAL A 168 0.79 6.32 -0.73
N ILE A 169 2.08 6.14 -1.01
CA ILE A 169 2.60 5.13 -1.93
C ILE A 169 3.23 4.03 -1.09
N LEU A 170 2.65 2.83 -1.11
CA LEU A 170 3.20 1.66 -0.41
C LEU A 170 3.83 0.71 -1.43
N ASP A 171 5.16 0.59 -1.40
CA ASP A 171 5.89 -0.39 -2.20
C ASP A 171 5.99 -1.73 -1.47
N GLU A 172 6.05 -2.82 -2.24
CA GLU A 172 6.13 -4.19 -1.73
C GLU A 172 4.98 -4.54 -0.74
N ALA A 173 3.77 -4.06 -0.99
CA ALA A 173 2.61 -4.25 -0.12
C ALA A 173 2.33 -5.72 0.24
N SER A 174 2.73 -6.67 -0.62
CA SER A 174 2.59 -8.11 -0.37
C SER A 174 3.42 -8.62 0.81
N LEU A 175 4.44 -7.86 1.25
CA LEU A 175 5.25 -8.17 2.43
C LEU A 175 4.72 -7.52 3.71
N ALA A 176 3.72 -6.64 3.59
CA ALA A 176 3.06 -6.07 4.76
C ALA A 176 2.21 -7.15 5.45
N SER A 177 2.29 -7.24 6.79
CA SER A 177 1.45 -8.19 7.53
C SER A 177 -0.01 -7.72 7.56
N THR A 178 -0.95 -8.67 7.70
CA THR A 178 -2.39 -8.37 7.84
C THR A 178 -2.68 -7.43 9.01
N ALA A 179 -1.88 -7.45 10.07
CA ALA A 179 -2.00 -6.53 11.20
C ALA A 179 -1.78 -5.05 10.80
N HIS A 180 -1.07 -4.79 9.70
CA HIS A 180 -0.84 -3.45 9.16
C HIS A 180 -1.98 -2.94 8.25
N ALA A 181 -2.94 -3.81 7.90
CA ALA A 181 -4.05 -3.46 7.00
C ALA A 181 -5.13 -2.58 7.65
N HIS A 182 -5.04 -2.30 8.95
CA HIS A 182 -6.02 -1.53 9.72
C HIS A 182 -5.73 -0.02 9.79
N VAL A 183 -4.81 0.48 9.00
CA VAL A 183 -4.53 1.93 9.02
C VAL A 183 -5.57 2.63 8.17
N ASP A 184 -6.35 3.53 8.78
CA ASP A 184 -7.20 4.49 8.07
C ASP A 184 -6.32 5.47 7.30
N LEU A 185 -5.86 5.05 6.13
CA LEU A 185 -5.06 5.89 5.26
C LEU A 185 -5.96 6.75 4.37
N PRO A 186 -5.66 8.04 4.20
CA PRO A 186 -6.54 8.96 3.46
C PRO A 186 -6.61 8.64 1.96
N ARG A 187 -5.55 8.19 1.36
CA ARG A 187 -5.43 7.63 0.01
C ARG A 187 -4.17 6.79 -0.12
N VAL A 188 -4.31 5.61 -0.66
CA VAL A 188 -3.19 4.68 -0.83
C VAL A 188 -3.11 4.19 -2.27
N ALA A 189 -1.91 4.28 -2.88
CA ALA A 189 -1.54 3.56 -4.08
C ALA A 189 -0.57 2.43 -3.71
N TYR A 190 -0.91 1.19 -4.05
CA TYR A 190 -0.13 -0.01 -3.80
C TYR A 190 0.55 -0.52 -5.07
#